data_b342dc7dc75e6b1908ea5c5ce1a0ba08
#
_entry.id   b342dc7dc75e6b1908ea5c5ce1a0ba08
#
_cell.length_a   1.000
_cell.length_b   1.000
_cell.length_c   1.000
_cell.angle_alpha   90.00
_cell.angle_beta   90.00
_cell.angle_gamma   90.00
#
_symmetry.space_group_name_H-M   'P 1'
#
loop_
_entity.id
_entity.type
_entity.pdbx_description
1 polymer ?
#
loop_
_entity_poly.entity_id
_entity_poly.type
_entity_poly.pdbx_seq_one_letter_code
_entity_poly.pdbx_strand_id
1 'polypeptide(L)'
;GARIVNIASTEGLGATRFISPYTAAKTGVIGLTRSLAVELGPEGITVNCICPGPINTGMTQRIAPEQKAEFARRRTALRRYAEPEEVAHMTLSLCLPSAGYTTGVALPVDGGLTIRNA
;
A
#
# COMPACT_ATOMS: atom_id res chain seq x y z
N GLY A 1 15.29 13.87 -11.72
CA GLY A 1 15.12 12.64 -11.13
C GLY A 1 13.83 11.89 -11.43
N ALA A 2 13.99 10.66 -11.84
CA ALA A 2 12.86 9.79 -12.06
C ALA A 2 12.29 9.30 -10.74
N ARG A 3 11.00 8.94 -10.77
CA ARG A 3 10.27 8.40 -9.62
C ARG A 3 9.65 7.07 -10.04
N ILE A 4 9.86 6.05 -9.22
CA ILE A 4 9.19 4.76 -9.40
C ILE A 4 8.34 4.52 -8.16
N VAL A 5 7.04 4.28 -8.35
CA VAL A 5 6.13 3.94 -7.26
C VAL A 5 5.44 2.63 -7.61
N ASN A 6 5.76 1.60 -6.86
CA ASN A 6 5.16 0.27 -7.01
C ASN A 6 3.92 0.19 -6.13
N ILE A 7 2.93 -0.56 -6.58
CA ILE A 7 1.71 -0.80 -5.79
C ILE A 7 1.80 -2.20 -5.20
N ALA A 8 1.99 -2.25 -3.88
CA ALA A 8 1.99 -3.49 -3.14
C ALA A 8 0.61 -3.71 -2.48
N SER A 9 0.60 -4.02 -1.21
CA SER A 9 -0.62 -4.24 -0.42
C SER A 9 -0.22 -4.31 1.05
N THR A 10 -1.17 -4.08 1.95
CA THR A 10 -0.98 -4.42 3.36
C THR A 10 -0.69 -5.90 3.56
N GLU A 11 -1.08 -6.77 2.62
CA GLU A 11 -0.69 -8.18 2.65
C GLU A 11 0.82 -8.39 2.54
N GLY A 12 1.55 -7.45 1.98
CA GLY A 12 3.02 -7.49 1.99
C GLY A 12 3.64 -7.12 3.33
N LEU A 13 2.87 -6.50 4.21
CA LEU A 13 3.29 -6.11 5.56
C LEU A 13 2.80 -7.08 6.63
N GLY A 14 1.84 -7.93 6.31
CA GLY A 14 1.29 -8.94 7.20
C GLY A 14 0.95 -10.20 6.42
N ALA A 15 -0.07 -10.93 6.86
CA ALA A 15 -0.49 -12.14 6.17
C ALA A 15 -1.94 -12.48 6.48
N THR A 16 -2.61 -13.07 5.49
CA THR A 16 -3.93 -13.66 5.64
C THR A 16 -3.83 -15.11 5.22
N ARG A 17 -4.41 -16.01 6.01
CA ARG A 17 -4.38 -17.43 5.68
C ARG A 17 -5.11 -17.72 4.37
N PHE A 18 -4.69 -18.76 3.67
CA PHE A 18 -5.27 -19.28 2.43
C PHE A 18 -5.02 -18.44 1.17
N ILE A 19 -4.21 -17.37 1.26
CA ILE A 19 -3.84 -16.56 0.09
C ILE A 19 -2.31 -16.42 -0.03
N SER A 20 -1.56 -17.47 0.31
CA SER A 20 -0.09 -17.40 0.34
C SER A 20 0.55 -16.94 -0.98
N PRO A 21 0.05 -17.32 -2.17
CA PRO A 21 0.65 -16.79 -3.41
C PRO A 21 0.54 -15.26 -3.53
N TYR A 22 -0.61 -14.72 -3.15
CA TYR A 22 -0.83 -13.27 -3.15
C TYR A 22 0.09 -12.57 -2.14
N THR A 23 0.16 -13.12 -0.92
CA THR A 23 1.03 -12.58 0.14
C THR A 23 2.49 -12.62 -0.31
N ALA A 24 2.94 -13.71 -0.90
CA ALA A 24 4.31 -13.84 -1.41
C ALA A 24 4.60 -12.80 -2.50
N ALA A 25 3.67 -12.61 -3.44
CA ALA A 25 3.83 -11.66 -4.52
C ALA A 25 3.93 -10.22 -3.99
N LYS A 26 3.06 -9.84 -3.05
CA LYS A 26 3.03 -8.47 -2.52
C LYS A 26 4.21 -8.21 -1.58
N THR A 27 4.66 -9.19 -0.81
CA THR A 27 5.88 -9.09 -0.02
C THR A 27 7.10 -8.94 -0.93
N GLY A 28 7.12 -9.65 -2.06
CA GLY A 28 8.17 -9.54 -3.05
C GLY A 28 8.27 -8.14 -3.65
N VAL A 29 7.14 -7.48 -3.89
CA VAL A 29 7.12 -6.09 -4.38
C VAL A 29 7.81 -5.15 -3.39
N ILE A 30 7.59 -5.35 -2.09
CA ILE A 30 8.25 -4.53 -1.07
C ILE A 30 9.76 -4.78 -1.06
N GLY A 31 10.18 -6.05 -1.14
CA GLY A 31 11.60 -6.40 -1.22
C GLY A 31 12.27 -5.83 -2.46
N LEU A 32 11.60 -5.95 -3.62
CA LEU A 32 12.08 -5.39 -4.87
C LEU A 32 12.24 -3.86 -4.77
N THR A 33 11.28 -3.19 -4.17
CA THR A 33 11.33 -1.74 -3.96
C THR A 33 12.57 -1.33 -3.19
N ARG A 34 12.88 -2.03 -2.11
CA ARG A 34 14.06 -1.74 -1.29
C ARG A 34 15.35 -1.96 -2.05
N SER A 35 15.44 -3.07 -2.76
CA SER A 35 16.63 -3.41 -3.53
C SER A 35 16.88 -2.39 -4.63
N LEU A 36 15.85 -2.05 -5.40
CA LEU A 36 15.97 -1.06 -6.47
C LEU A 36 16.27 0.35 -5.94
N ALA A 37 15.74 0.70 -4.76
CA ALA A 37 16.04 2.01 -4.15
C ALA A 37 17.54 2.15 -3.89
N VAL A 38 18.17 1.11 -3.36
CA VAL A 38 19.61 1.11 -3.10
C VAL A 38 20.40 1.13 -4.41
N GLU A 39 19.96 0.33 -5.38
CA GLU A 39 20.65 0.16 -6.66
C GLU A 39 20.59 1.43 -7.51
N LEU A 40 19.45 2.11 -7.56
CA LEU A 40 19.21 3.26 -8.41
C LEU A 40 19.43 4.61 -7.72
N GLY A 41 19.65 4.60 -6.41
CA GLY A 41 19.89 5.82 -5.64
C GLY A 41 21.01 6.69 -6.17
N PRO A 42 22.18 6.13 -6.55
CA PRO A 42 23.25 6.93 -7.12
C PRO A 42 22.89 7.70 -8.39
N GLU A 43 21.84 7.26 -9.09
CA GLU A 43 21.38 7.93 -10.31
C GLU A 43 20.28 8.97 -10.01
N GLY A 44 19.98 9.22 -8.73
CA GLY A 44 18.96 10.18 -8.33
C GLY A 44 17.54 9.67 -8.54
N ILE A 45 17.35 8.36 -8.68
CA ILE A 45 16.03 7.75 -8.87
C ILE A 45 15.53 7.26 -7.52
N THR A 46 14.32 7.69 -7.14
CA THR A 46 13.68 7.16 -5.93
C THR A 46 12.74 6.01 -6.30
N VAL A 47 12.71 5.00 -5.45
CA VAL A 47 11.85 3.82 -5.63
C VAL A 47 11.13 3.57 -4.32
N ASN A 48 9.81 3.71 -4.35
CA ASN A 48 8.96 3.53 -3.19
C ASN A 48 7.79 2.63 -3.55
N CYS A 49 7.05 2.14 -2.56
CA CYS A 49 5.80 1.45 -2.83
C CYS A 49 4.69 1.93 -1.90
N ILE A 50 3.49 1.80 -2.41
CA ILE A 50 2.25 2.06 -1.66
C ILE A 50 1.69 0.70 -1.26
N CYS A 51 1.21 0.61 -0.02
CA CYS A 51 0.57 -0.59 0.51
C CYS A 51 -0.88 -0.25 0.86
N PRO A 52 -1.81 -0.33 -0.12
CA PRO A 52 -3.21 -0.02 0.15
C PRO A 52 -3.85 -1.07 1.05
N GLY A 53 -4.74 -0.62 1.92
CA GLY A 53 -5.64 -1.47 2.68
C GLY A 53 -6.96 -1.68 1.94
N PRO A 54 -8.09 -1.68 2.67
CA PRO A 54 -9.39 -1.90 2.05
C PRO A 54 -9.85 -0.66 1.28
N ILE A 55 -9.96 -0.81 -0.03
CA ILE A 55 -10.27 0.28 -0.96
C ILE A 55 -11.55 -0.07 -1.74
N ASN A 56 -12.42 0.91 -1.95
CA ASN A 56 -13.59 0.76 -2.78
C ASN A 56 -13.18 0.72 -4.26
N THR A 57 -13.13 -0.49 -4.82
CA THR A 57 -12.76 -0.72 -6.21
C THR A 57 -13.81 -1.60 -6.88
N GLY A 58 -13.65 -1.81 -8.18
CA GLY A 58 -14.50 -2.78 -8.88
C GLY A 58 -14.45 -4.17 -8.27
N MET A 59 -13.29 -4.59 -7.77
CA MET A 59 -13.14 -5.90 -7.14
C MET A 59 -13.90 -6.01 -5.83
N THR A 60 -14.00 -4.93 -5.06
CA THR A 60 -14.68 -4.95 -3.76
C THR A 60 -16.18 -4.65 -3.87
N GLN A 61 -16.68 -4.30 -5.04
CA GLN A 61 -18.12 -4.11 -5.25
C GLN A 61 -18.93 -5.38 -5.02
N ARG A 62 -18.30 -6.55 -5.14
CA ARG A 62 -18.96 -7.84 -4.90
C ARG A 62 -19.26 -8.09 -3.42
N ILE A 63 -18.58 -7.36 -2.54
CA ILE A 63 -18.75 -7.54 -1.11
C ILE A 63 -19.97 -6.72 -0.68
N ALA A 64 -20.88 -7.36 0.08
CA ALA A 64 -22.08 -6.68 0.57
C ALA A 64 -21.70 -5.47 1.42
N PRO A 65 -22.45 -4.35 1.31
CA PRO A 65 -22.14 -3.14 2.10
C PRO A 65 -22.04 -3.39 3.59
N GLU A 66 -22.88 -4.27 4.14
CA GLU A 66 -22.87 -4.60 5.57
C GLU A 66 -21.59 -5.33 5.96
N GLN A 67 -21.10 -6.20 5.10
CA GLN A 67 -19.85 -6.93 5.33
C GLN A 67 -18.65 -6.01 5.26
N LYS A 68 -18.64 -5.06 4.31
CA LYS A 68 -17.58 -4.05 4.22
C LYS A 68 -17.55 -3.16 5.45
N ALA A 69 -18.73 -2.70 5.89
CA ALA A 69 -18.85 -1.87 7.08
C ALA A 69 -18.35 -2.59 8.32
N GLU A 70 -18.72 -3.86 8.49
CA GLU A 70 -18.31 -4.67 9.64
C GLU A 70 -16.79 -4.93 9.61
N PHE A 71 -16.24 -5.28 8.45
CA PHE A 71 -14.80 -5.47 8.33
C PHE A 71 -14.05 -4.19 8.68
N ALA A 72 -14.48 -3.06 8.12
CA ALA A 72 -13.83 -1.77 8.36
C ALA A 72 -13.89 -1.37 9.83
N ARG A 73 -15.04 -1.57 10.46
CA ARG A 73 -15.24 -1.25 11.87
C ARG A 73 -14.29 -2.05 12.77
N ARG A 74 -14.08 -3.33 12.44
CA ARG A 74 -13.26 -4.23 13.25
C ARG A 74 -11.78 -4.10 12.96
N ARG A 75 -11.41 -3.79 11.72
CA ARG A 75 -10.03 -3.97 11.28
C ARG A 75 -9.30 -2.67 11.01
N THR A 76 -9.98 -1.57 10.74
CA THR A 76 -9.31 -0.29 10.51
C THR A 76 -9.58 0.70 11.65
N ALA A 77 -8.61 1.57 11.90
CA ALA A 77 -8.77 2.63 12.90
C ALA A 77 -9.78 3.69 12.42
N LEU A 78 -9.79 3.98 11.12
CA LEU A 78 -10.69 4.97 10.55
C LEU A 78 -12.09 4.42 10.28
N ARG A 79 -12.27 3.11 10.40
CA ARG A 79 -13.56 2.41 10.34
C ARG A 79 -14.32 2.61 9.03
N ARG A 80 -13.57 2.68 7.94
CA ARG A 80 -14.14 2.79 6.61
C ARG A 80 -13.18 2.24 5.56
N TYR A 81 -13.70 1.91 4.39
CA TYR A 81 -12.89 1.70 3.19
C TYR A 81 -12.46 3.07 2.66
N ALA A 82 -11.32 3.12 2.00
CA ALA A 82 -10.88 4.32 1.32
C ALA A 82 -11.46 4.38 -0.10
N GLU A 83 -11.42 5.57 -0.65
CA GLU A 83 -11.71 5.78 -2.06
C GLU A 83 -10.41 5.69 -2.86
N PRO A 84 -10.47 5.28 -4.15
CA PRO A 84 -9.27 5.16 -4.97
C PRO A 84 -8.42 6.43 -5.02
N GLU A 85 -9.05 7.59 -4.96
CA GLU A 85 -8.36 8.88 -4.98
C GLU A 85 -7.43 9.06 -3.79
N GLU A 86 -7.74 8.43 -2.65
CA GLU A 86 -6.90 8.52 -1.45
C GLU A 86 -5.58 7.77 -1.65
N VAL A 87 -5.59 6.69 -2.42
CA VAL A 87 -4.36 6.00 -2.82
C VAL A 87 -3.61 6.80 -3.89
N ALA A 88 -4.34 7.34 -4.86
CA ALA A 88 -3.76 8.11 -5.95
C ALA A 88 -3.02 9.35 -5.43
N HIS A 89 -3.60 10.06 -4.46
CA HIS A 89 -2.97 11.22 -3.84
C HIS A 89 -1.63 10.90 -3.19
N MET A 90 -1.56 9.79 -2.47
CA MET A 90 -0.32 9.39 -1.82
C MET A 90 0.73 8.95 -2.85
N THR A 91 0.28 8.29 -3.93
CA THR A 91 1.17 7.94 -5.04
C THR A 91 1.76 9.19 -5.68
N LEU A 92 0.92 10.18 -5.95
CA LEU A 92 1.37 11.46 -6.49
C LEU A 92 2.37 12.14 -5.56
N SER A 93 2.12 12.12 -4.25
CA SER A 93 3.01 12.75 -3.27
C SER A 93 4.43 12.20 -3.34
N LEU A 94 4.59 10.91 -3.60
CA LEU A 94 5.90 10.29 -3.75
C LEU A 94 6.58 10.62 -5.08
N CYS A 95 5.84 11.18 -6.04
CA CYS A 95 6.37 11.55 -7.34
C CYS A 95 6.84 13.00 -7.42
N LEU A 96 6.48 13.82 -6.44
CA LEU A 96 6.80 15.25 -6.47
C LEU A 96 8.28 15.51 -6.17
N PRO A 97 8.83 16.66 -6.65
CA PRO A 97 10.20 17.03 -6.32
C PRO A 97 10.45 17.09 -4.82
N SER A 98 9.45 17.48 -4.03
CA SER A 98 9.55 17.54 -2.56
C SER A 98 9.80 16.18 -1.91
N ALA A 99 9.55 15.08 -2.61
CA ALA A 99 9.82 13.73 -2.11
C ALA A 99 11.22 13.22 -2.51
N GLY A 100 12.11 14.10 -2.94
CA GLY A 100 13.40 13.73 -3.51
C GLY A 100 14.37 13.03 -2.54
N TYR A 101 14.12 13.09 -1.24
CA TYR A 101 14.95 12.39 -0.26
C TYR A 101 14.26 11.16 0.35
N THR A 102 13.11 10.77 -0.20
CA THR A 102 12.35 9.61 0.26
C THR A 102 12.52 8.48 -0.76
N THR A 103 13.17 7.40 -0.36
CA THR A 103 13.35 6.23 -1.21
C THR A 103 13.38 4.96 -0.36
N GLY A 104 12.92 3.86 -0.92
CA GLY A 104 12.89 2.56 -0.25
C GLY A 104 11.75 2.40 0.75
N VAL A 105 10.78 3.31 0.78
CA VAL A 105 9.70 3.26 1.75
C VAL A 105 8.56 2.36 1.25
N ALA A 106 7.95 1.63 2.19
CA ALA A 106 6.70 0.93 1.99
C ALA A 106 5.65 1.69 2.80
N LEU A 107 4.82 2.48 2.13
CA LEU A 107 3.90 3.41 2.75
C LEU A 107 2.49 2.82 2.83
N PRO A 108 2.01 2.46 4.04
CA PRO A 108 0.63 2.01 4.18
C PRO A 108 -0.36 3.16 3.92
N VAL A 109 -1.39 2.87 3.13
CA VAL A 109 -2.55 3.74 2.94
C VAL A 109 -3.76 2.86 3.27
N ASP A 110 -4.00 2.69 4.56
CA ASP A 110 -4.79 1.56 5.04
C ASP A 110 -5.76 1.89 6.19
N GLY A 111 -5.92 3.17 6.48
CA GLY A 111 -6.81 3.59 7.57
C GLY A 111 -6.40 3.08 8.94
N GLY A 112 -5.14 2.71 9.11
CA GLY A 112 -4.62 2.18 10.37
C GLY A 112 -4.79 0.68 10.55
N LEU A 113 -5.11 -0.05 9.46
CA LEU A 113 -5.29 -1.50 9.53
C LEU A 113 -4.03 -2.20 10.05
N THR A 114 -2.88 -1.83 9.54
CA THR A 114 -1.61 -2.52 9.85
C THR A 114 -1.19 -2.35 11.30
N ILE A 115 -1.52 -1.22 11.92
CA ILE A 115 -1.09 -0.91 13.29
C ILE A 115 -2.14 -1.24 14.35
N ARG A 116 -3.36 -1.54 13.96
CA ARG A 116 -4.45 -1.79 14.90
C ARG A 116 -4.39 -3.22 15.42
N ASN A 117 -4.30 -3.38 16.73
CA ASN A 117 -4.24 -4.70 17.36
C ASN A 117 -5.61 -5.22 17.81
N ALA A 118 -6.55 -4.33 18.08
CA ALA A 118 -7.85 -4.73 18.58
C ALA A 118 -8.94 -3.80 18.11
#